data_c16cc9e2c0cee00c3b7d0a067bbe1bfb
#
_entry.id   c16cc9e2c0cee00c3b7d0a067bbe1bfb
#
_cell.length_a   1.000
_cell.length_b   1.000
_cell.length_c   1.000
_cell.angle_alpha   90.00
_cell.angle_beta   90.00
_cell.angle_gamma   90.00
#
_symmetry.space_group_name_H-M   'P 1'
#
loop_
_entity.id
_entity.type
_entity.pdbx_description
1 polymer ?
#
loop_
_entity_poly.entity_id
_entity_poly.type
_entity_poly.pdbx_seq_one_letter_code
_entity_poly.pdbx_strand_id
1 'polypeptide(L)'
;HTGSHKINNVLGQVLLAKRMGKTRVIAETGAGQHGVATATACALLGIECRIYMGAVDAERQALNIARMRLLGAHVEVVQIGSRTLKDAINEAMRYWVSNADDTYYCFGTAAGPHPFPQMVRDLQRVIGVEARQQLLAETGKLPDAVIACVGGGSNAIGLFHPFIEDEGVDIIGAEAAGDGMETGRHAAPITLGMQGVFQGAYADLMQDEDGQIIESHSISAGLDYPGVGPEHSKLHAEGRARYLPI
;
A
#
# COMPACT_ATOMS: atom_id res chain seq x y z
N HIS A 1 -6.96 -2.16 -17.70
CA HIS A 1 -7.25 -2.84 -16.44
C HIS A 1 -6.05 -3.70 -16.00
N THR A 2 -5.56 -3.47 -14.78
CA THR A 2 -4.30 -4.07 -14.32
C THR A 2 -4.48 -5.30 -13.42
N GLY A 3 -5.72 -5.65 -13.10
CA GLY A 3 -6.07 -6.87 -12.34
C GLY A 3 -6.09 -6.72 -10.83
N SER A 4 -5.79 -5.53 -10.26
CA SER A 4 -5.88 -5.26 -8.82
C SER A 4 -6.37 -3.84 -8.53
N HIS A 5 -6.66 -3.55 -7.24
CA HIS A 5 -7.16 -2.26 -6.78
C HIS A 5 -6.19 -1.09 -6.96
N LYS A 6 -4.90 -1.34 -7.15
CA LYS A 6 -3.87 -0.29 -7.22
C LYS A 6 -4.14 0.77 -8.27
N ILE A 7 -4.80 0.40 -9.38
CA ILE A 7 -5.09 1.34 -10.47
C ILE A 7 -5.99 2.51 -10.03
N ASN A 8 -6.90 2.32 -9.08
CA ASN A 8 -7.77 3.38 -8.57
C ASN A 8 -6.95 4.54 -7.99
N ASN A 9 -6.03 4.20 -7.07
CA ASN A 9 -5.10 5.14 -6.47
C ASN A 9 -4.19 5.78 -7.53
N VAL A 10 -3.58 4.94 -8.36
CA VAL A 10 -2.58 5.37 -9.34
C VAL A 10 -3.14 6.35 -10.37
N LEU A 11 -4.32 6.08 -10.93
CA LEU A 11 -4.94 7.01 -11.89
C LEU A 11 -5.12 8.39 -11.29
N GLY A 12 -5.62 8.48 -10.05
CA GLY A 12 -5.79 9.76 -9.36
C GLY A 12 -4.46 10.48 -9.16
N GLN A 13 -3.44 9.77 -8.66
CA GLN A 13 -2.12 10.37 -8.41
C GLN A 13 -1.41 10.80 -9.68
N VAL A 14 -1.45 10.00 -10.76
CA VAL A 14 -0.78 10.36 -12.03
C VAL A 14 -1.51 11.51 -12.74
N LEU A 15 -2.84 11.58 -12.64
CA LEU A 15 -3.61 12.76 -13.10
C LEU A 15 -3.24 14.02 -12.30
N LEU A 16 -3.06 13.89 -10.98
CA LEU A 16 -2.59 14.99 -10.14
C LEU A 16 -1.18 15.42 -10.53
N ALA A 17 -0.26 14.48 -10.74
CA ALA A 17 1.10 14.75 -11.21
C ALA A 17 1.09 15.55 -12.53
N LYS A 18 0.26 15.13 -13.49
CA LYS A 18 0.08 15.84 -14.76
C LYS A 18 -0.46 17.25 -14.55
N ARG A 19 -1.46 17.43 -13.68
CA ARG A 19 -2.03 18.74 -13.34
C ARG A 19 -1.00 19.66 -12.66
N MET A 20 -0.09 19.09 -11.88
CA MET A 20 1.03 19.81 -11.23
C MET A 20 2.16 20.14 -12.20
N GLY A 21 2.08 19.73 -13.46
CA GLY A 21 3.14 19.96 -14.46
C GLY A 21 4.38 19.08 -14.26
N LYS A 22 4.27 17.98 -13.51
CA LYS A 22 5.39 17.07 -13.33
C LYS A 22 5.64 16.27 -14.61
N THR A 23 6.91 16.12 -14.96
CA THR A 23 7.33 15.43 -16.18
C THR A 23 7.68 13.97 -15.95
N ARG A 24 7.88 13.59 -14.69
CA ARG A 24 8.23 12.24 -14.26
C ARG A 24 7.38 11.80 -13.09
N VAL A 25 6.97 10.54 -13.12
CA VAL A 25 6.35 9.83 -12.00
C VAL A 25 7.27 8.70 -11.56
N ILE A 26 7.53 8.60 -10.26
CA ILE A 26 8.21 7.46 -9.68
C ILE A 26 7.28 6.70 -8.75
N ALA A 27 7.53 5.41 -8.56
CA ALA A 27 6.80 4.57 -7.61
C ALA A 27 7.71 3.46 -7.09
N GLU A 28 7.40 2.96 -5.92
CA GLU A 28 7.91 1.71 -5.37
C GLU A 28 7.00 0.54 -5.75
N THR A 29 7.51 -0.67 -5.68
CA THR A 29 6.67 -1.87 -5.77
C THR A 29 7.36 -3.09 -5.13
N GLY A 30 6.58 -3.96 -4.45
CA GLY A 30 7.00 -5.27 -3.97
C GLY A 30 6.42 -6.37 -4.85
N ALA A 31 5.14 -6.68 -4.71
CA ALA A 31 4.44 -7.66 -5.56
C ALA A 31 4.36 -7.29 -7.06
N GLY A 32 4.75 -6.09 -7.44
CA GLY A 32 4.74 -5.62 -8.82
C GLY A 32 3.44 -4.97 -9.28
N GLN A 33 2.33 -5.15 -8.57
CA GLN A 33 1.02 -4.65 -9.01
C GLN A 33 0.92 -3.13 -9.00
N HIS A 34 1.51 -2.46 -8.01
CA HIS A 34 1.58 -1.00 -7.97
C HIS A 34 2.44 -0.47 -9.12
N GLY A 35 3.60 -1.08 -9.38
CA GLY A 35 4.46 -0.73 -10.50
C GLY A 35 3.77 -0.88 -11.85
N VAL A 36 3.07 -2.00 -12.09
CA VAL A 36 2.30 -2.22 -13.34
C VAL A 36 1.19 -1.17 -13.48
N ALA A 37 0.46 -0.86 -12.41
CA ALA A 37 -0.59 0.17 -12.45
C ALA A 37 0.00 1.55 -12.77
N THR A 38 1.14 1.92 -12.14
CA THR A 38 1.82 3.20 -12.38
C THR A 38 2.33 3.28 -13.81
N ALA A 39 3.00 2.24 -14.29
CA ALA A 39 3.46 2.17 -15.69
C ALA A 39 2.28 2.31 -16.67
N THR A 40 1.14 1.67 -16.40
CA THR A 40 -0.07 1.76 -17.21
C THR A 40 -0.60 3.19 -17.29
N ALA A 41 -0.76 3.86 -16.14
CA ALA A 41 -1.26 5.23 -16.10
C ALA A 41 -0.29 6.23 -16.74
N CYS A 42 1.02 6.06 -16.53
CA CYS A 42 2.04 6.88 -17.14
C CYS A 42 2.08 6.71 -18.66
N ALA A 43 2.00 5.48 -19.16
CA ALA A 43 1.91 5.21 -20.61
C ALA A 43 0.66 5.85 -21.22
N LEU A 44 -0.50 5.73 -20.55
CA LEU A 44 -1.75 6.36 -21.00
C LEU A 44 -1.66 7.89 -21.08
N LEU A 45 -0.97 8.52 -20.13
CA LEU A 45 -0.93 9.98 -19.99
C LEU A 45 0.33 10.61 -20.60
N GLY A 46 1.27 9.80 -21.14
CA GLY A 46 2.49 10.26 -21.78
C GLY A 46 3.48 10.92 -20.81
N ILE A 47 3.66 10.32 -19.60
CA ILE A 47 4.57 10.81 -18.58
C ILE A 47 5.68 9.80 -18.35
N GLU A 48 6.94 10.26 -18.16
CA GLU A 48 8.06 9.38 -17.84
C GLU A 48 7.78 8.59 -16.54
N CYS A 49 8.06 7.28 -16.55
CA CYS A 49 7.81 6.39 -15.43
C CYS A 49 9.09 5.68 -14.99
N ARG A 50 9.40 5.77 -13.68
CA ARG A 50 10.49 5.01 -13.06
C ARG A 50 9.95 4.24 -11.83
N ILE A 51 10.22 2.95 -11.78
CA ILE A 51 9.73 2.05 -10.73
C ILE A 51 10.92 1.48 -9.97
N TYR A 52 10.88 1.61 -8.64
CA TYR A 52 11.85 1.01 -7.72
C TYR A 52 11.31 -0.31 -7.19
N MET A 53 12.14 -1.36 -7.25
CA MET A 53 11.75 -2.70 -6.80
C MET A 53 12.95 -3.39 -6.17
N GLY A 54 12.77 -3.99 -4.99
CA GLY A 54 13.83 -4.75 -4.33
C GLY A 54 14.25 -5.98 -5.15
N ALA A 55 15.54 -6.34 -5.11
CA ALA A 55 16.08 -7.43 -5.93
C ALA A 55 15.42 -8.78 -5.65
N VAL A 56 15.09 -9.07 -4.38
CA VAL A 56 14.38 -10.30 -3.98
C VAL A 56 12.96 -10.32 -4.59
N ASP A 57 12.25 -9.21 -4.51
CA ASP A 57 10.92 -9.10 -5.11
C ASP A 57 10.98 -9.14 -6.64
N ALA A 58 12.01 -8.53 -7.23
CA ALA A 58 12.22 -8.52 -8.68
C ALA A 58 12.39 -9.93 -9.25
N GLU A 59 13.13 -10.79 -8.55
CA GLU A 59 13.31 -12.20 -8.94
C GLU A 59 11.98 -12.95 -8.88
N ARG A 60 11.22 -12.80 -7.79
CA ARG A 60 9.93 -13.45 -7.59
C ARG A 60 8.86 -12.98 -8.60
N GLN A 61 8.94 -11.73 -9.05
CA GLN A 61 7.92 -11.04 -9.84
C GLN A 61 8.39 -10.65 -11.25
N ALA A 62 9.26 -11.44 -11.86
CA ALA A 62 9.86 -11.18 -13.18
C ALA A 62 8.81 -10.87 -14.28
N LEU A 63 7.63 -11.51 -14.23
CA LEU A 63 6.54 -11.25 -15.17
C LEU A 63 6.01 -9.82 -15.05
N ASN A 64 5.88 -9.29 -13.85
CA ASN A 64 5.44 -7.92 -13.63
C ASN A 64 6.49 -6.92 -14.10
N ILE A 65 7.79 -7.22 -13.94
CA ILE A 65 8.87 -6.40 -14.51
C ILE A 65 8.77 -6.34 -16.04
N ALA A 66 8.54 -7.48 -16.69
CA ALA A 66 8.35 -7.51 -18.13
C ALA A 66 7.16 -6.63 -18.58
N ARG A 67 6.04 -6.69 -17.85
CA ARG A 67 4.86 -5.83 -18.10
C ARG A 67 5.18 -4.34 -17.93
N MET A 68 5.88 -3.96 -16.87
CA MET A 68 6.29 -2.56 -16.64
C MET A 68 7.18 -2.04 -17.77
N ARG A 69 8.16 -2.84 -18.20
CA ARG A 69 9.06 -2.48 -19.30
C ARG A 69 8.33 -2.38 -20.64
N LEU A 70 7.39 -3.28 -20.93
CA LEU A 70 6.54 -3.21 -22.13
C LEU A 70 5.70 -1.93 -22.18
N LEU A 71 5.30 -1.41 -21.02
CA LEU A 71 4.58 -0.15 -20.87
C LEU A 71 5.50 1.08 -20.91
N GLY A 72 6.81 0.89 -21.15
CA GLY A 72 7.79 1.96 -21.25
C GLY A 72 8.38 2.45 -19.92
N ALA A 73 8.08 1.81 -18.80
CA ALA A 73 8.67 2.19 -17.53
C ALA A 73 10.13 1.72 -17.39
N HIS A 74 10.98 2.55 -16.80
CA HIS A 74 12.29 2.16 -16.32
C HIS A 74 12.14 1.49 -14.96
N VAL A 75 12.66 0.25 -14.82
CA VAL A 75 12.62 -0.49 -13.56
C VAL A 75 14.03 -0.52 -12.97
N GLU A 76 14.15 0.13 -11.82
CA GLU A 76 15.36 0.20 -11.00
C GLU A 76 15.33 -0.90 -9.94
N VAL A 77 16.31 -1.81 -9.99
CA VAL A 77 16.40 -2.94 -9.05
C VAL A 77 17.30 -2.57 -7.88
N VAL A 78 16.70 -2.45 -6.70
CA VAL A 78 17.37 -2.03 -5.47
C VAL A 78 18.11 -3.21 -4.83
N GLN A 79 19.44 -3.06 -4.68
CA GLN A 79 20.36 -4.11 -4.20
C GLN A 79 20.76 -3.96 -2.73
N ILE A 80 20.32 -2.89 -2.04
CA ILE A 80 20.70 -2.57 -0.67
C ILE A 80 19.66 -3.05 0.35
N GLY A 81 20.05 -3.19 1.60
CA GLY A 81 19.18 -3.61 2.69
C GLY A 81 18.64 -5.03 2.54
N SER A 82 17.40 -5.25 2.93
CA SER A 82 16.68 -6.53 2.75
C SER A 82 16.33 -6.83 1.29
N ARG A 83 16.50 -5.86 0.40
CA ARG A 83 16.20 -5.94 -1.03
C ARG A 83 14.72 -6.26 -1.32
N THR A 84 13.83 -5.74 -0.49
CA THR A 84 12.38 -5.90 -0.54
C THR A 84 11.67 -4.56 -0.68
N LEU A 85 10.34 -4.54 -0.58
CA LEU A 85 9.50 -3.34 -0.69
C LEU A 85 9.96 -2.20 0.22
N LYS A 86 10.40 -2.48 1.47
CA LYS A 86 10.91 -1.47 2.40
C LYS A 86 12.04 -0.63 1.79
N ASP A 87 13.01 -1.30 1.17
CA ASP A 87 14.17 -0.62 0.59
C ASP A 87 13.83 0.06 -0.74
N ALA A 88 12.88 -0.50 -1.50
CA ALA A 88 12.34 0.17 -2.68
C ALA A 88 11.66 1.50 -2.33
N ILE A 89 10.89 1.56 -1.23
CA ILE A 89 10.28 2.80 -0.72
C ILE A 89 11.38 3.79 -0.31
N ASN A 90 12.38 3.34 0.45
CA ASN A 90 13.47 4.20 0.91
C ASN A 90 14.23 4.82 -0.27
N GLU A 91 14.52 4.05 -1.31
CA GLU A 91 15.23 4.54 -2.49
C GLU A 91 14.37 5.50 -3.32
N ALA A 92 13.09 5.18 -3.50
CA ALA A 92 12.15 6.08 -4.17
C ALA A 92 12.03 7.42 -3.42
N MET A 93 11.96 7.41 -2.08
CA MET A 93 11.94 8.62 -1.27
C MET A 93 13.22 9.45 -1.42
N ARG A 94 14.41 8.81 -1.37
CA ARG A 94 15.69 9.52 -1.58
C ARG A 94 15.74 10.21 -2.94
N TYR A 95 15.34 9.50 -3.98
CA TYR A 95 15.27 10.07 -5.32
C TYR A 95 14.29 11.24 -5.37
N TRP A 96 13.09 11.07 -4.82
CA TRP A 96 12.05 12.09 -4.85
C TRP A 96 12.46 13.40 -4.18
N VAL A 97 13.00 13.34 -2.96
CA VAL A 97 13.41 14.56 -2.24
C VAL A 97 14.51 15.34 -2.97
N SER A 98 15.32 14.65 -3.76
CA SER A 98 16.39 15.26 -4.57
C SER A 98 15.90 15.78 -5.93
N ASN A 99 14.69 15.42 -6.35
CA ASN A 99 14.14 15.72 -7.69
C ASN A 99 12.68 16.21 -7.61
N ALA A 100 12.26 16.81 -6.50
CA ALA A 100 10.86 17.14 -6.24
C ALA A 100 10.29 18.17 -7.23
N ASP A 101 11.13 18.98 -7.88
CA ASP A 101 10.67 20.02 -8.80
C ASP A 101 9.99 19.46 -10.06
N ASP A 102 10.51 18.37 -10.62
CA ASP A 102 10.01 17.76 -11.86
C ASP A 102 9.37 16.37 -11.65
N THR A 103 9.55 15.79 -10.47
CA THR A 103 9.18 14.39 -10.16
C THR A 103 8.03 14.33 -9.17
N TYR A 104 7.04 13.49 -9.45
CA TYR A 104 5.96 13.12 -8.54
C TYR A 104 6.17 11.72 -8.00
N TYR A 105 6.08 11.56 -6.69
CA TYR A 105 6.10 10.23 -6.06
C TYR A 105 4.67 9.67 -5.94
N CYS A 106 4.37 8.66 -6.75
CA CYS A 106 3.09 7.95 -6.72
C CYS A 106 3.16 6.85 -5.65
N PHE A 107 2.72 7.16 -4.42
CA PHE A 107 2.81 6.25 -3.28
C PHE A 107 1.80 5.09 -3.41
N GLY A 108 2.24 3.86 -3.17
CA GLY A 108 1.48 2.65 -3.48
C GLY A 108 0.56 2.15 -2.38
N THR A 109 0.64 2.71 -1.16
CA THR A 109 -0.17 2.28 -0.03
C THR A 109 -0.64 3.47 0.81
N ALA A 110 -1.56 3.24 1.76
CA ALA A 110 -2.11 4.27 2.65
C ALA A 110 -1.17 4.56 3.83
N ALA A 111 0.14 4.64 3.57
CA ALA A 111 1.21 4.92 4.53
C ALA A 111 2.04 6.12 4.04
N GLY A 112 3.19 6.39 4.67
CA GLY A 112 4.04 7.51 4.31
C GLY A 112 3.59 8.83 4.91
N PRO A 113 4.30 9.94 4.59
CA PRO A 113 4.00 11.24 5.17
C PRO A 113 2.67 11.80 4.68
N HIS A 114 2.09 12.71 5.48
CA HIS A 114 0.94 13.48 5.00
C HIS A 114 1.28 14.22 3.69
N PRO A 115 0.39 14.24 2.66
CA PRO A 115 -1.00 13.79 2.67
C PRO A 115 -1.23 12.38 2.09
N PHE A 116 -0.18 11.56 1.88
CA PHE A 116 -0.33 10.27 1.20
C PHE A 116 -1.37 9.33 1.83
N PRO A 117 -1.43 9.11 3.16
CA PRO A 117 -2.44 8.23 3.74
C PRO A 117 -3.86 8.63 3.36
N GLN A 118 -4.19 9.91 3.53
CA GLN A 118 -5.50 10.45 3.19
C GLN A 118 -5.79 10.37 1.70
N MET A 119 -4.83 10.77 0.86
CA MET A 119 -4.99 10.76 -0.60
C MET A 119 -5.24 9.35 -1.12
N VAL A 120 -4.45 8.38 -0.66
CA VAL A 120 -4.60 6.97 -1.05
C VAL A 120 -5.94 6.41 -0.60
N ARG A 121 -6.35 6.67 0.66
CA ARG A 121 -7.68 6.33 1.15
C ARG A 121 -8.78 6.87 0.25
N ASP A 122 -8.75 8.16 -0.04
CA ASP A 122 -9.82 8.82 -0.79
C ASP A 122 -9.92 8.29 -2.23
N LEU A 123 -8.78 7.97 -2.86
CA LEU A 123 -8.74 7.37 -4.19
C LEU A 123 -9.14 5.88 -4.20
N GLN A 124 -8.92 5.15 -3.10
CA GLN A 124 -9.36 3.76 -2.96
C GLN A 124 -10.79 3.62 -2.43
N ARG A 125 -11.36 4.68 -1.90
CA ARG A 125 -12.70 4.69 -1.26
C ARG A 125 -13.82 4.21 -2.18
N VAL A 126 -13.64 4.31 -3.49
CA VAL A 126 -14.58 3.78 -4.50
C VAL A 126 -14.92 2.31 -4.24
N ILE A 127 -13.98 1.51 -3.72
CA ILE A 127 -14.19 0.09 -3.39
C ILE A 127 -15.35 -0.07 -2.40
N GLY A 128 -15.29 0.61 -1.28
CA GLY A 128 -16.32 0.50 -0.25
C GLY A 128 -17.63 1.20 -0.61
N VAL A 129 -17.55 2.31 -1.38
CA VAL A 129 -18.76 3.00 -1.88
C VAL A 129 -19.57 2.08 -2.80
N GLU A 130 -18.91 1.45 -3.78
CA GLU A 130 -19.55 0.53 -4.69
C GLU A 130 -20.03 -0.74 -3.98
N ALA A 131 -19.21 -1.34 -3.10
CA ALA A 131 -19.61 -2.50 -2.32
C ALA A 131 -20.87 -2.24 -1.48
N ARG A 132 -20.93 -1.08 -0.81
CA ARG A 132 -22.09 -0.65 -0.03
C ARG A 132 -23.34 -0.51 -0.90
N GLN A 133 -23.24 0.15 -2.03
CA GLN A 133 -24.36 0.37 -2.95
C GLN A 133 -24.86 -0.94 -3.55
N GLN A 134 -23.96 -1.81 -4.00
CA GLN A 134 -24.29 -3.10 -4.59
C GLN A 134 -25.02 -3.99 -3.57
N LEU A 135 -24.48 -4.10 -2.36
CA LEU A 135 -25.08 -4.94 -1.33
C LEU A 135 -26.48 -4.43 -0.91
N LEU A 136 -26.63 -3.12 -0.74
CA LEU A 136 -27.94 -2.52 -0.45
C LEU A 136 -28.95 -2.76 -1.57
N ALA A 137 -28.52 -2.70 -2.83
CA ALA A 137 -29.39 -2.98 -3.97
C ALA A 137 -29.83 -4.44 -4.04
N GLU A 138 -28.94 -5.38 -3.68
CA GLU A 138 -29.22 -6.82 -3.75
C GLU A 138 -30.00 -7.34 -2.53
N THR A 139 -29.68 -6.85 -1.33
CA THR A 139 -30.19 -7.44 -0.07
C THR A 139 -31.10 -6.52 0.72
N GLY A 140 -31.12 -5.23 0.40
CA GLY A 140 -31.87 -4.21 1.15
C GLY A 140 -31.27 -3.82 2.50
N LYS A 141 -30.11 -4.36 2.87
CA LYS A 141 -29.44 -4.09 4.17
C LYS A 141 -27.92 -3.95 4.02
N LEU A 142 -27.28 -3.34 5.03
CA LEU A 142 -25.83 -3.32 5.15
C LEU A 142 -25.31 -4.71 5.53
N PRO A 143 -24.00 -5.00 5.28
CA PRO A 143 -23.38 -6.23 5.74
C PRO A 143 -23.29 -6.27 7.28
N ASP A 144 -23.25 -7.47 7.84
CA ASP A 144 -22.93 -7.64 9.26
C ASP A 144 -21.43 -7.39 9.53
N ALA A 145 -20.57 -7.64 8.53
CA ALA A 145 -19.14 -7.37 8.62
C ALA A 145 -18.52 -7.04 7.25
N VAL A 146 -17.45 -6.23 7.26
CA VAL A 146 -16.52 -6.04 6.13
C VAL A 146 -15.14 -6.54 6.52
N ILE A 147 -14.56 -7.38 5.66
CA ILE A 147 -13.29 -8.05 5.93
C ILE A 147 -12.32 -7.82 4.78
N ALA A 148 -11.08 -7.44 5.09
CA ALA A 148 -10.02 -7.30 4.08
C ALA A 148 -8.65 -7.66 4.65
N CYS A 149 -7.76 -8.17 3.78
CA CYS A 149 -6.36 -8.37 4.15
C CYS A 149 -5.64 -7.01 4.28
N VAL A 150 -4.68 -6.96 5.22
CA VAL A 150 -3.94 -5.75 5.57
C VAL A 150 -2.45 -6.01 5.52
N GLY A 151 -1.77 -5.39 4.53
CA GLY A 151 -0.35 -5.12 4.54
C GLY A 151 -0.15 -3.65 4.89
N GLY A 152 0.25 -2.80 3.94
CA GLY A 152 0.17 -1.34 4.15
C GLY A 152 -1.26 -0.80 4.25
N GLY A 153 -2.27 -1.57 3.81
CA GLY A 153 -3.68 -1.37 4.11
C GLY A 153 -4.48 -0.53 3.12
N SER A 154 -3.98 -0.25 1.92
CA SER A 154 -4.71 0.63 0.98
C SER A 154 -6.03 0.04 0.48
N ASN A 155 -6.10 -1.26 0.20
CA ASN A 155 -7.33 -1.96 -0.17
C ASN A 155 -8.34 -1.95 0.99
N ALA A 156 -7.85 -2.24 2.19
CA ALA A 156 -8.67 -2.35 3.38
C ALA A 156 -9.28 -1.00 3.77
N ILE A 157 -8.48 0.08 3.83
CA ILE A 157 -9.01 1.40 4.15
C ILE A 157 -9.99 1.89 3.08
N GLY A 158 -9.76 1.55 1.82
CA GLY A 158 -10.69 1.83 0.72
C GLY A 158 -12.04 1.14 0.90
N LEU A 159 -12.04 -0.11 1.37
CA LEU A 159 -13.25 -0.83 1.72
C LEU A 159 -13.88 -0.30 3.01
N PHE A 160 -13.10 -0.12 4.07
CA PHE A 160 -13.58 0.17 5.42
C PHE A 160 -14.16 1.59 5.56
N HIS A 161 -13.54 2.57 4.91
CA HIS A 161 -13.84 3.98 5.13
C HIS A 161 -15.33 4.33 4.98
N PRO A 162 -16.10 3.85 3.97
CA PRO A 162 -17.52 4.13 3.87
C PRO A 162 -18.41 3.44 4.91
N PHE A 163 -17.85 2.55 5.74
CA PHE A 163 -18.56 1.82 6.80
C PHE A 163 -18.15 2.26 8.21
N ILE A 164 -17.20 3.21 8.35
CA ILE A 164 -16.70 3.62 9.68
C ILE A 164 -17.80 4.14 10.58
N GLU A 165 -18.74 4.92 10.03
CA GLU A 165 -19.84 5.51 10.78
C GLU A 165 -21.01 4.53 11.02
N ASP A 166 -20.98 3.35 10.40
CA ASP A 166 -22.04 2.34 10.57
C ASP A 166 -21.70 1.42 11.75
N GLU A 167 -22.09 1.79 12.97
CA GLU A 167 -21.80 1.05 14.21
C GLU A 167 -22.25 -0.42 14.19
N GLY A 168 -23.28 -0.74 13.40
CA GLY A 168 -23.80 -2.10 13.22
C GLY A 168 -22.98 -2.97 12.26
N VAL A 169 -21.91 -2.43 11.65
CA VAL A 169 -21.05 -3.17 10.71
C VAL A 169 -19.71 -3.43 11.38
N ASP A 170 -19.38 -4.69 11.58
CA ASP A 170 -18.05 -5.10 12.05
C ASP A 170 -16.98 -4.81 10.99
N ILE A 171 -15.85 -4.22 11.39
CA ILE A 171 -14.69 -3.99 10.53
C ILE A 171 -13.54 -4.90 10.97
N ILE A 172 -13.09 -5.76 10.05
CA ILE A 172 -12.08 -6.78 10.37
C ILE A 172 -10.94 -6.72 9.34
N GLY A 173 -9.73 -6.43 9.84
CA GLY A 173 -8.49 -6.54 9.08
C GLY A 173 -7.83 -7.89 9.30
N ALA A 174 -7.42 -8.57 8.24
CA ALA A 174 -6.65 -9.81 8.31
C ALA A 174 -5.18 -9.50 8.03
N GLU A 175 -4.32 -9.65 9.04
CA GLU A 175 -2.87 -9.50 8.92
C GLU A 175 -2.21 -10.85 8.61
N ALA A 176 -1.03 -10.84 7.98
CA ALA A 176 -0.32 -12.08 7.66
C ALA A 176 0.40 -12.63 8.89
N ALA A 177 -0.03 -13.79 9.39
CA ALA A 177 0.63 -14.52 10.47
C ALA A 177 1.96 -15.17 10.03
N GLY A 178 2.25 -15.24 8.74
CA GLY A 178 3.51 -15.78 8.20
C GLY A 178 3.71 -17.25 8.56
N ASP A 179 4.86 -17.56 9.16
CA ASP A 179 5.20 -18.91 9.62
C ASP A 179 4.68 -19.20 11.07
N GLY A 180 3.85 -18.30 11.60
CA GLY A 180 3.35 -18.32 12.98
C GLY A 180 3.85 -17.11 13.78
N MET A 181 2.95 -16.54 14.58
CA MET A 181 3.25 -15.32 15.35
C MET A 181 4.40 -15.51 16.35
N GLU A 182 4.51 -16.71 16.91
CA GLU A 182 5.54 -17.10 17.87
C GLU A 182 6.94 -17.23 17.25
N THR A 183 7.02 -17.36 15.94
CA THR A 183 8.31 -17.48 15.25
C THR A 183 9.01 -16.15 15.02
N GLY A 184 8.28 -15.03 15.16
CA GLY A 184 8.73 -13.71 14.76
C GLY A 184 8.76 -13.50 13.23
N ARG A 185 8.39 -14.50 12.44
CA ARG A 185 8.34 -14.47 10.97
C ARG A 185 6.91 -14.24 10.50
N HIS A 186 6.43 -13.03 10.66
CA HIS A 186 5.06 -12.60 10.30
C HIS A 186 5.08 -11.15 9.72
N ALA A 187 3.93 -10.67 9.29
CA ALA A 187 3.72 -9.28 8.87
C ALA A 187 2.40 -8.75 9.48
N ALA A 188 2.33 -8.77 10.83
CA ALA A 188 1.16 -8.37 11.61
C ALA A 188 1.53 -7.24 12.59
N PRO A 189 1.83 -6.02 12.10
CA PRO A 189 2.29 -4.91 12.91
C PRO A 189 1.26 -4.39 13.92
N ILE A 190 -0.04 -4.49 13.65
CA ILE A 190 -1.07 -4.05 14.61
C ILE A 190 -1.21 -5.06 15.74
N THR A 191 -1.10 -6.36 15.45
CA THR A 191 -1.27 -7.42 16.46
C THR A 191 -0.07 -7.54 17.41
N LEU A 192 1.16 -7.46 16.91
CA LEU A 192 2.39 -7.67 17.70
C LEU A 192 3.46 -6.57 17.53
N GLY A 193 3.19 -5.54 16.76
CA GLY A 193 4.12 -4.43 16.61
C GLY A 193 4.06 -3.43 17.75
N MET A 194 4.83 -2.37 17.60
CA MET A 194 4.86 -1.21 18.51
C MET A 194 4.63 0.07 17.71
N GLN A 195 4.09 1.08 18.36
CA GLN A 195 3.93 2.39 17.73
C GLN A 195 5.27 3.10 17.56
N GLY A 196 5.51 3.63 16.37
CA GLY A 196 6.73 4.35 16.04
C GLY A 196 6.64 5.11 14.74
N VAL A 197 7.73 5.78 14.37
CA VAL A 197 7.83 6.57 13.13
C VAL A 197 8.57 5.76 12.08
N PHE A 198 7.91 5.53 10.97
CA PHE A 198 8.50 4.82 9.83
C PHE A 198 8.05 5.46 8.51
N GLN A 199 9.01 5.72 7.63
CA GLN A 199 8.75 6.30 6.31
C GLN A 199 7.82 7.53 6.34
N GLY A 200 7.98 8.39 7.36
CA GLY A 200 7.25 9.64 7.49
C GLY A 200 5.84 9.54 8.08
N ALA A 201 5.42 8.37 8.56
CA ALA A 201 4.16 8.16 9.29
C ALA A 201 4.41 7.67 10.71
N TYR A 202 3.50 7.99 11.64
CA TYR A 202 3.43 7.40 12.97
C TYR A 202 2.30 6.37 12.97
N ALA A 203 2.65 5.10 13.19
CA ALA A 203 1.72 3.98 13.13
C ALA A 203 2.28 2.76 13.87
N ASP A 204 1.53 1.66 13.92
CA ASP A 204 2.04 0.38 14.39
C ASP A 204 3.04 -0.19 13.36
N LEU A 205 4.17 -0.68 13.85
CA LEU A 205 5.23 -1.26 13.02
C LEU A 205 6.01 -2.34 13.75
N MET A 206 6.61 -3.22 12.99
CA MET A 206 7.49 -4.26 13.50
C MET A 206 8.86 -3.64 13.76
N GLN A 207 9.19 -3.42 15.02
CA GLN A 207 10.48 -2.88 15.47
C GLN A 207 10.90 -3.56 16.77
N ASP A 208 12.20 -3.55 17.05
CA ASP A 208 12.76 -4.00 18.30
C ASP A 208 12.75 -2.88 19.37
N GLU A 209 13.29 -3.18 20.56
CA GLU A 209 13.35 -2.24 21.70
C GLU A 209 14.24 -1.02 21.40
N ASP A 210 15.19 -1.15 20.47
CA ASP A 210 16.05 -0.06 20.00
C ASP A 210 15.44 0.75 18.85
N GLY A 211 14.22 0.40 18.42
CA GLY A 211 13.50 1.06 17.34
C GLY A 211 13.98 0.66 15.94
N GLN A 212 14.74 -0.44 15.83
CA GLN A 212 15.16 -0.96 14.53
C GLN A 212 14.03 -1.78 13.90
N ILE A 213 13.81 -1.57 12.60
CA ILE A 213 12.77 -2.29 11.87
C ILE A 213 13.12 -3.77 11.75
N ILE A 214 12.24 -4.61 12.24
CA ILE A 214 12.29 -6.07 12.06
C ILE A 214 11.79 -6.41 10.67
N GLU A 215 12.44 -7.36 9.98
CA GLU A 215 11.99 -7.85 8.69
C GLU A 215 10.64 -8.54 8.82
N SER A 216 9.69 -8.11 8.00
CA SER A 216 8.41 -8.79 7.86
C SER A 216 8.55 -10.08 7.04
N HIS A 217 7.61 -11.00 7.19
CA HIS A 217 7.54 -12.22 6.40
C HIS A 217 6.10 -12.58 6.05
N SER A 218 5.85 -12.76 4.76
CA SER A 218 4.61 -13.30 4.23
C SER A 218 4.85 -13.99 2.90
N ILE A 219 4.18 -15.11 2.65
CA ILE A 219 4.18 -15.75 1.32
C ILE A 219 3.47 -14.86 0.30
N SER A 220 2.58 -13.98 0.76
CA SER A 220 1.92 -12.97 -0.07
C SER A 220 2.80 -11.73 -0.14
N ALA A 221 3.47 -11.53 -1.27
CA ALA A 221 4.32 -10.36 -1.49
C ALA A 221 3.57 -9.02 -1.34
N GLY A 222 2.25 -9.00 -1.50
CA GLY A 222 1.40 -7.82 -1.27
C GLY A 222 1.14 -7.50 0.19
N LEU A 223 1.44 -8.43 1.11
CA LEU A 223 1.28 -8.30 2.55
C LEU A 223 2.61 -8.32 3.30
N ASP A 224 3.73 -8.41 2.59
CA ASP A 224 5.08 -8.43 3.17
C ASP A 224 5.60 -7.00 3.38
N TYR A 225 5.14 -6.38 4.47
CA TYR A 225 5.48 -5.01 4.84
C TYR A 225 5.49 -4.86 6.37
N PRO A 226 6.56 -4.26 6.97
CA PRO A 226 6.71 -4.23 8.42
C PRO A 226 5.90 -3.15 9.13
N GLY A 227 5.12 -2.35 8.41
CA GLY A 227 4.29 -1.29 8.95
C GLY A 227 2.86 -1.34 8.43
N VAL A 228 2.05 -0.40 8.87
CA VAL A 228 0.65 -0.27 8.44
C VAL A 228 0.31 1.21 8.25
N GLY A 229 -0.76 1.49 7.53
CA GLY A 229 -1.27 2.85 7.40
C GLY A 229 -1.73 3.43 8.74
N PRO A 230 -1.46 4.72 9.03
CA PRO A 230 -1.78 5.33 10.32
C PRO A 230 -3.28 5.35 10.63
N GLU A 231 -4.14 5.35 9.62
CA GLU A 231 -5.60 5.25 9.85
C GLU A 231 -6.03 3.88 10.38
N HIS A 232 -5.33 2.81 10.01
CA HIS A 232 -5.57 1.48 10.57
C HIS A 232 -5.18 1.43 12.05
N SER A 233 -4.00 1.96 12.39
CA SER A 233 -3.57 2.09 13.79
C SER A 233 -4.59 2.88 14.63
N LYS A 234 -5.11 3.98 14.08
CA LYS A 234 -6.15 4.78 14.74
C LYS A 234 -7.44 3.99 14.92
N LEU A 235 -7.96 3.33 13.89
CA LEU A 235 -9.19 2.54 13.97
C LEU A 235 -9.08 1.40 14.98
N HIS A 236 -7.89 0.80 15.10
CA HIS A 236 -7.59 -0.20 16.13
C HIS A 236 -7.61 0.41 17.53
N ALA A 237 -6.87 1.48 17.74
CA ALA A 237 -6.77 2.16 19.04
C ALA A 237 -8.13 2.69 19.55
N GLU A 238 -9.01 3.11 18.66
CA GLU A 238 -10.37 3.55 18.95
C GLU A 238 -11.36 2.39 19.14
N GLY A 239 -10.92 1.14 18.92
CA GLY A 239 -11.77 -0.05 18.99
C GLY A 239 -12.80 -0.16 17.87
N ARG A 240 -12.67 0.65 16.79
CA ARG A 240 -13.62 0.63 15.67
C ARG A 240 -13.35 -0.51 14.70
N ALA A 241 -12.11 -0.96 14.58
CA ALA A 241 -11.75 -2.10 13.76
C ALA A 241 -10.95 -3.12 14.58
N ARG A 242 -11.17 -4.40 14.30
CA ARG A 242 -10.37 -5.51 14.86
C ARG A 242 -9.39 -6.01 13.81
N TYR A 243 -8.20 -6.37 14.25
CA TYR A 243 -7.17 -6.95 13.38
C TYR A 243 -6.81 -8.34 13.89
N LEU A 244 -6.78 -9.30 12.96
CA LEU A 244 -6.58 -10.72 13.28
C LEU A 244 -5.43 -11.27 12.43
N PRO A 245 -4.43 -11.91 13.05
CA PRO A 245 -3.38 -12.63 12.31
C PRO A 245 -3.96 -13.94 11.74
N ILE A 246 -3.78 -14.15 10.44
CA ILE A 246 -4.29 -15.32 9.69
C ILE A 246 -3.13 -16.00 8.96
#